data_4214b1e9b3fc463d2547a28d05291a09
#
_entry.id   4214b1e9b3fc463d2547a28d05291a09
#
_cell.length_a   1.000
_cell.length_b   1.000
_cell.length_c   1.000
_cell.angle_alpha   90.00
_cell.angle_beta   90.00
_cell.angle_gamma   90.00
#
_symmetry.space_group_name_H-M   'P 1'
#
loop_
_entity.id
_entity.type
_entity.pdbx_description
1 polymer ?
#
loop_
_entity_poly.entity_id
_entity_poly.type
_entity_poly.pdbx_seq_one_letter_code
_entity_poly.pdbx_strand_id
1 'polypeptide(L)'
;MKNREIIKGITGILFLFILAFLAGRFLAQAVDAVSSSSVLPAEGNWGLSFREDGKPPVANASFEELAKYNAFYAENTQEKVLYLTFDCGFENGNTPAILDALKKHNVKATFFIVGNYLETSPDLVKRMLDEGHIVGNHSYHHPDMSQMDKEAFTKELGELETLYEQTFGQPMQKFYRPPQGKYSANNLQIASDL
;
A
#
# COMPACT_ATOMS: atom_id res chain seq x y z
N MET A 1 50.42 -48.97 7.48
CA MET A 1 48.99 -49.28 7.22
C MET A 1 48.02 -48.49 8.09
N LYS A 2 48.26 -48.36 9.40
CA LYS A 2 47.35 -47.75 10.38
C LYS A 2 47.01 -46.25 10.07
N ASN A 3 47.99 -45.43 9.65
CA ASN A 3 47.80 -44.02 9.34
C ASN A 3 46.93 -43.76 8.10
N ARG A 4 46.90 -44.66 7.14
CA ARG A 4 46.12 -44.54 5.90
C ARG A 4 44.63 -44.75 6.16
N GLU A 5 44.27 -45.59 7.08
CA GLU A 5 42.88 -45.84 7.49
C GLU A 5 42.32 -44.68 8.37
N ILE A 6 43.19 -44.11 9.20
CA ILE A 6 42.83 -42.91 10.00
C ILE A 6 42.56 -41.72 9.13
N ILE A 7 43.39 -41.46 8.09
CA ILE A 7 43.22 -40.38 7.14
C ILE A 7 41.92 -40.55 6.35
N LYS A 8 41.61 -41.75 5.87
CA LYS A 8 40.35 -42.05 5.17
C LYS A 8 39.13 -41.79 6.06
N GLY A 9 39.20 -42.17 7.32
CA GLY A 9 38.13 -41.88 8.32
C GLY A 9 37.89 -40.39 8.50
N ILE A 10 38.98 -39.63 8.70
CA ILE A 10 38.89 -38.14 8.86
C ILE A 10 38.34 -37.48 7.62
N THR A 11 38.77 -37.89 6.42
CA THR A 11 38.28 -37.36 5.14
C THR A 11 36.80 -37.66 4.92
N GLY A 12 36.35 -38.88 5.32
CA GLY A 12 34.94 -39.25 5.25
C GLY A 12 34.05 -38.43 6.20
N ILE A 13 34.51 -38.19 7.45
CA ILE A 13 33.80 -37.35 8.40
C ILE A 13 33.72 -35.90 7.92
N LEU A 14 34.82 -35.34 7.42
CA LEU A 14 34.84 -33.98 6.87
C LEU A 14 33.88 -33.81 5.69
N PHE A 15 33.81 -34.79 4.81
CA PHE A 15 32.90 -34.83 3.69
C PHE A 15 31.42 -34.85 4.12
N LEU A 16 31.09 -35.61 5.15
CA LEU A 16 29.77 -35.66 5.73
C LEU A 16 29.36 -34.32 6.35
N PHE A 17 30.29 -33.65 7.05
CA PHE A 17 30.02 -32.30 7.59
C PHE A 17 29.79 -31.25 6.48
N ILE A 18 30.56 -31.31 5.40
CA ILE A 18 30.35 -30.42 4.24
C ILE A 18 28.99 -30.68 3.58
N LEU A 19 28.61 -31.95 3.39
CA LEU A 19 27.31 -32.32 2.85
C LEU A 19 26.15 -31.85 3.74
N ALA A 20 26.26 -32.04 5.06
CA ALA A 20 25.26 -31.58 6.03
C ALA A 20 25.15 -30.04 6.04
N PHE A 21 26.27 -29.32 5.93
CA PHE A 21 26.29 -27.86 5.86
C PHE A 21 25.65 -27.34 4.57
N LEU A 22 25.95 -27.97 3.42
CA LEU A 22 25.36 -27.62 2.12
C LEU A 22 23.86 -27.92 2.09
N ALA A 23 23.45 -29.07 2.63
CA ALA A 23 22.04 -29.44 2.75
C ALA A 23 21.28 -28.47 3.68
N GLY A 24 21.89 -28.08 4.81
CA GLY A 24 21.34 -27.09 5.73
C GLY A 24 21.16 -25.71 5.08
N ARG A 25 22.13 -25.25 4.28
CA ARG A 25 22.01 -24.00 3.53
C ARG A 25 20.93 -24.08 2.44
N PHE A 26 20.81 -25.23 1.77
CA PHE A 26 19.78 -25.43 0.74
C PHE A 26 18.38 -25.46 1.37
N LEU A 27 18.24 -26.10 2.54
CA LEU A 27 16.99 -26.10 3.30
C LEU A 27 16.64 -24.68 3.79
N ALA A 28 17.62 -23.92 4.31
CA ALA A 28 17.41 -22.55 4.76
C ALA A 28 16.96 -21.65 3.60
N GLN A 29 17.60 -21.75 2.42
CA GLN A 29 17.18 -21.01 1.22
C GLN A 29 15.79 -21.43 0.71
N ALA A 30 15.43 -22.72 0.81
CA ALA A 30 14.11 -23.21 0.44
C ALA A 30 13.04 -22.74 1.44
N VAL A 31 13.36 -22.67 2.73
CA VAL A 31 12.45 -22.11 3.77
C VAL A 31 12.28 -20.61 3.58
N ASP A 32 13.35 -19.86 3.26
CA ASP A 32 13.26 -18.42 2.95
C ASP A 32 12.45 -18.18 1.65
N ALA A 33 12.60 -19.03 0.64
CA ALA A 33 11.83 -18.96 -0.61
C ALA A 33 10.34 -19.30 -0.41
N VAL A 34 10.02 -20.22 0.50
CA VAL A 34 8.62 -20.57 0.87
C VAL A 34 8.02 -19.51 1.81
N SER A 35 8.84 -18.86 2.65
CA SER A 35 8.39 -17.78 3.53
C SER A 35 8.17 -16.47 2.80
N SER A 36 8.68 -16.31 1.56
CA SER A 36 8.50 -15.13 0.73
C SER A 36 7.31 -15.18 -0.23
N SER A 37 6.54 -16.27 -0.24
CA SER A 37 5.21 -16.26 -0.83
C SER A 37 4.20 -15.74 0.21
N SER A 38 4.28 -14.46 0.53
CA SER A 38 3.25 -13.79 1.31
C SER A 38 1.99 -13.71 0.44
N VAL A 39 1.11 -14.67 0.58
CA VAL A 39 -0.27 -14.51 0.12
C VAL A 39 -0.84 -13.37 0.96
N LEU A 40 -1.38 -12.32 0.32
CA LEU A 40 -2.11 -11.29 1.04
C LEU A 40 -3.09 -11.99 1.99
N PRO A 41 -3.10 -11.64 3.28
CA PRO A 41 -4.09 -12.21 4.18
C PRO A 41 -5.49 -11.96 3.59
N ALA A 42 -6.41 -12.88 3.78
CA ALA A 42 -7.79 -12.75 3.31
C ALA A 42 -8.40 -11.41 3.80
N GLU A 43 -7.91 -10.92 4.94
CA GLU A 43 -8.19 -9.63 5.53
C GLU A 43 -6.88 -9.07 6.07
N GLY A 44 -6.58 -7.80 5.78
CA GLY A 44 -5.39 -7.14 6.27
C GLY A 44 -5.67 -5.74 6.81
N ASN A 45 -5.00 -5.39 7.88
CA ASN A 45 -4.82 -4.00 8.27
C ASN A 45 -3.53 -3.51 7.64
N TRP A 46 -3.60 -2.36 6.98
CA TRP A 46 -2.43 -1.72 6.42
C TRP A 46 -1.47 -1.31 7.53
N GLY A 47 -0.17 -1.55 7.32
CA GLY A 47 0.87 -1.12 8.25
C GLY A 47 2.19 -0.89 7.55
N LEU A 48 2.90 0.17 7.94
CA LEU A 48 4.24 0.51 7.49
C LEU A 48 5.22 0.39 8.65
N SER A 49 6.43 -0.09 8.36
CA SER A 49 7.55 -0.18 9.27
C SER A 49 8.76 0.56 8.68
N PHE A 50 9.24 1.56 9.38
CA PHE A 50 10.45 2.30 9.01
C PHE A 50 11.64 1.64 9.71
N ARG A 51 12.43 0.85 8.99
CA ARG A 51 13.50 0.01 9.55
C ARG A 51 14.89 0.58 9.38
N GLU A 52 15.12 1.33 8.31
CA GLU A 52 16.43 1.89 7.96
C GLU A 52 16.28 3.33 7.47
N ASP A 53 17.17 4.22 7.93
CA ASP A 53 17.19 5.60 7.49
C ASP A 53 17.50 5.71 5.99
N GLY A 54 16.73 6.53 5.28
CA GLY A 54 16.93 6.77 3.85
C GLY A 54 16.49 5.60 2.94
N LYS A 55 15.78 4.62 3.48
CA LYS A 55 15.16 3.53 2.72
C LYS A 55 13.63 3.68 2.71
N PRO A 56 12.96 3.18 1.67
CA PRO A 56 11.50 3.08 1.66
C PRO A 56 10.99 2.27 2.86
N PRO A 57 9.81 2.61 3.40
CA PRO A 57 9.20 1.80 4.45
C PRO A 57 8.87 0.40 3.93
N VAL A 58 8.83 -0.56 4.84
CA VAL A 58 8.38 -1.93 4.56
C VAL A 58 6.91 -2.04 4.98
N ALA A 59 6.05 -2.45 4.06
CA ALA A 59 4.66 -2.73 4.34
C ALA A 59 4.44 -4.18 4.80
N ASN A 60 3.23 -4.48 5.26
CA ASN A 60 2.79 -5.84 5.55
C ASN A 60 2.31 -6.64 4.30
N ALA A 61 2.44 -6.03 3.11
CA ALA A 61 2.28 -6.67 1.81
C ALA A 61 3.45 -6.27 0.90
N SER A 62 3.88 -7.16 0.00
CA SER A 62 4.98 -6.86 -0.92
C SER A 62 4.53 -6.00 -2.10
N PHE A 63 5.49 -5.32 -2.77
CA PHE A 63 5.21 -4.57 -3.98
C PHE A 63 4.63 -5.45 -5.08
N GLU A 64 5.18 -6.67 -5.25
CA GLU A 64 4.77 -7.61 -6.28
C GLU A 64 3.35 -8.12 -6.07
N GLU A 65 2.92 -8.27 -4.82
CA GLU A 65 1.57 -8.69 -4.49
C GLU A 65 0.57 -7.58 -4.74
N LEU A 66 0.87 -6.37 -4.29
CA LEU A 66 0.00 -5.21 -4.50
C LEU A 66 -0.10 -4.83 -5.98
N ALA A 67 0.98 -4.97 -6.74
CA ALA A 67 1.00 -4.68 -8.18
C ALA A 67 0.00 -5.52 -8.97
N LYS A 68 -0.35 -6.74 -8.52
CA LYS A 68 -1.38 -7.58 -9.15
C LYS A 68 -2.77 -6.92 -9.15
N TYR A 69 -2.99 -6.01 -8.23
CA TYR A 69 -4.25 -5.28 -8.03
C TYR A 69 -4.11 -3.80 -8.40
N ASN A 70 -3.07 -3.42 -9.13
CA ASN A 70 -2.76 -2.02 -9.42
C ASN A 70 -2.70 -1.15 -8.14
N ALA A 71 -2.25 -1.76 -7.03
CA ALA A 71 -2.14 -1.11 -5.73
C ALA A 71 -0.67 -0.87 -5.37
N PHE A 72 -0.40 0.21 -4.65
CA PHE A 72 0.96 0.61 -4.28
C PHE A 72 0.96 1.41 -2.97
N TYR A 73 2.09 1.47 -2.29
CA TYR A 73 2.29 2.26 -1.07
C TYR A 73 3.56 3.12 -1.11
N ALA A 74 4.45 2.81 -2.02
CA ALA A 74 5.68 3.56 -2.26
C ALA A 74 6.13 3.27 -3.70
N GLU A 75 6.97 4.12 -4.24
CA GLU A 75 7.64 3.87 -5.51
C GLU A 75 8.90 3.04 -5.28
N ASN A 76 9.15 2.06 -6.16
CA ASN A 76 10.39 1.29 -6.15
C ASN A 76 11.50 2.09 -6.85
N THR A 77 12.01 3.09 -6.17
CA THR A 77 13.05 3.99 -6.67
C THR A 77 14.20 4.13 -5.69
N GLN A 78 15.39 4.50 -6.18
CA GLN A 78 16.53 4.92 -5.36
C GLN A 78 16.58 6.45 -5.16
N GLU A 79 15.63 7.18 -5.76
CA GLU A 79 15.52 8.62 -5.60
C GLU A 79 14.92 8.97 -4.25
N LYS A 80 15.31 10.12 -3.71
CA LYS A 80 14.75 10.66 -2.46
C LYS A 80 13.47 11.42 -2.78
N VAL A 81 12.37 10.69 -2.92
CA VAL A 81 11.04 11.21 -3.26
C VAL A 81 10.06 10.92 -2.12
N LEU A 82 9.20 11.87 -1.83
CA LEU A 82 8.06 11.73 -0.91
C LEU A 82 6.75 12.04 -1.66
N TYR A 83 5.77 11.19 -1.48
CA TYR A 83 4.40 11.41 -1.95
C TYR A 83 3.53 11.79 -0.74
N LEU A 84 3.12 13.07 -0.70
CA LEU A 84 2.26 13.56 0.38
C LEU A 84 0.80 13.19 0.11
N THR A 85 0.16 12.58 1.10
CA THR A 85 -1.25 12.22 1.03
C THR A 85 -1.97 12.64 2.29
N PHE A 86 -3.23 13.05 2.16
CA PHE A 86 -4.10 13.48 3.27
C PHE A 86 -5.44 12.75 3.16
N ASP A 87 -5.92 12.20 4.26
CA ASP A 87 -7.25 11.63 4.36
C ASP A 87 -8.17 12.66 5.00
N CYS A 88 -9.24 13.04 4.29
CA CYS A 88 -10.13 14.14 4.64
C CYS A 88 -11.54 13.63 4.91
N GLY A 89 -11.82 13.33 6.19
CA GLY A 89 -13.13 12.87 6.65
C GLY A 89 -14.03 14.01 7.16
N PHE A 90 -13.42 15.01 7.82
CA PHE A 90 -14.08 16.14 8.44
C PHE A 90 -13.16 17.36 8.42
N GLU A 91 -13.70 18.54 8.08
CA GLU A 91 -12.94 19.79 8.14
C GLU A 91 -12.99 20.40 9.54
N ASN A 92 -11.80 20.63 10.11
CA ASN A 92 -11.62 21.20 11.44
C ASN A 92 -10.82 22.53 11.44
N GLY A 93 -10.72 23.19 10.27
CA GLY A 93 -10.02 24.46 10.09
C GLY A 93 -8.55 24.35 9.68
N ASN A 94 -8.01 23.14 9.50
CA ASN A 94 -6.59 22.95 9.17
C ASN A 94 -6.30 22.94 7.67
N THR A 95 -7.24 22.50 6.83
CA THR A 95 -7.02 22.33 5.40
C THR A 95 -6.58 23.62 4.68
N PRO A 96 -7.12 24.81 4.98
CA PRO A 96 -6.64 26.04 4.36
C PRO A 96 -5.14 26.29 4.58
N ALA A 97 -4.67 26.09 5.81
CA ALA A 97 -3.26 26.29 6.15
C ALA A 97 -2.34 25.23 5.50
N ILE A 98 -2.83 23.99 5.34
CA ILE A 98 -2.11 22.93 4.62
C ILE A 98 -1.96 23.32 3.16
N LEU A 99 -3.02 23.75 2.50
CA LEU A 99 -3.00 24.20 1.10
C LEU A 99 -2.08 25.40 0.91
N ASP A 100 -2.11 26.39 1.84
CA ASP A 100 -1.20 27.54 1.81
C ASP A 100 0.27 27.09 1.88
N ALA A 101 0.59 26.13 2.75
CA ALA A 101 1.94 25.58 2.88
C ALA A 101 2.37 24.84 1.60
N LEU A 102 1.52 23.98 1.05
CA LEU A 102 1.80 23.27 -0.21
C LEU A 102 2.05 24.23 -1.36
N LYS A 103 1.19 25.26 -1.49
CA LYS A 103 1.34 26.31 -2.50
C LYS A 103 2.63 27.11 -2.34
N LYS A 104 2.95 27.53 -1.10
CA LYS A 104 4.18 28.26 -0.77
C LYS A 104 5.42 27.50 -1.20
N HIS A 105 5.44 26.18 -1.05
CA HIS A 105 6.58 25.33 -1.39
C HIS A 105 6.49 24.69 -2.77
N ASN A 106 5.46 25.02 -3.56
CA ASN A 106 5.19 24.45 -4.89
C ASN A 106 5.14 22.92 -4.87
N VAL A 107 4.53 22.33 -3.83
CA VAL A 107 4.40 20.89 -3.64
C VAL A 107 2.97 20.47 -3.98
N LYS A 108 2.84 19.36 -4.72
CA LYS A 108 1.54 18.72 -4.98
C LYS A 108 1.33 17.56 -4.02
N ALA A 109 0.06 17.29 -3.72
CA ALA A 109 -0.34 16.21 -2.82
C ALA A 109 -1.59 15.50 -3.36
N THR A 110 -1.93 14.36 -2.78
CA THR A 110 -3.20 13.67 -3.02
C THR A 110 -4.06 13.80 -1.76
N PHE A 111 -5.31 14.21 -1.95
CA PHE A 111 -6.33 14.29 -0.89
C PHE A 111 -7.37 13.20 -1.14
N PHE A 112 -7.47 12.24 -0.24
CA PHE A 112 -8.51 11.22 -0.26
C PHE A 112 -9.68 11.71 0.59
N ILE A 113 -10.80 12.04 -0.09
CA ILE A 113 -11.97 12.65 0.56
C ILE A 113 -13.12 11.65 0.72
N VAL A 114 -13.93 11.84 1.72
CA VAL A 114 -15.22 11.12 1.90
C VAL A 114 -16.40 12.00 1.50
N GLY A 115 -17.62 11.42 1.43
CA GLY A 115 -18.85 12.14 1.09
C GLY A 115 -19.09 13.36 1.98
N ASN A 116 -19.05 13.19 3.30
CA ASN A 116 -19.24 14.29 4.25
C ASN A 116 -18.27 15.48 4.03
N TYR A 117 -17.01 15.20 3.68
CA TYR A 117 -16.04 16.25 3.42
C TYR A 117 -16.42 17.07 2.18
N LEU A 118 -16.83 16.39 1.10
CA LEU A 118 -17.26 17.05 -0.13
C LEU A 118 -18.56 17.86 0.07
N GLU A 119 -19.53 17.31 0.82
CA GLU A 119 -20.79 17.99 1.11
C GLU A 119 -20.61 19.27 1.92
N THR A 120 -19.72 19.23 2.92
CA THR A 120 -19.56 20.34 3.89
C THR A 120 -18.49 21.34 3.50
N SER A 121 -17.57 20.98 2.64
CA SER A 121 -16.40 21.80 2.27
C SER A 121 -16.07 21.76 0.78
N PRO A 122 -17.05 21.90 -0.15
CA PRO A 122 -16.81 21.82 -1.59
C PRO A 122 -15.83 22.88 -2.08
N ASP A 123 -15.79 24.06 -1.47
CA ASP A 123 -14.86 25.13 -1.84
C ASP A 123 -13.40 24.77 -1.58
N LEU A 124 -13.13 24.00 -0.52
CA LEU A 124 -11.78 23.50 -0.26
C LEU A 124 -11.38 22.42 -1.25
N VAL A 125 -12.29 21.51 -1.62
CA VAL A 125 -12.05 20.52 -2.67
C VAL A 125 -11.82 21.21 -4.01
N LYS A 126 -12.62 22.23 -4.35
CA LYS A 126 -12.37 23.04 -5.53
C LYS A 126 -10.98 23.69 -5.50
N ARG A 127 -10.58 24.23 -4.36
CA ARG A 127 -9.25 24.82 -4.18
C ARG A 127 -8.13 23.79 -4.40
N MET A 128 -8.29 22.55 -3.89
CA MET A 128 -7.35 21.45 -4.15
C MET A 128 -7.16 21.24 -5.66
N LEU A 129 -8.26 21.20 -6.41
CA LEU A 129 -8.23 21.02 -7.87
C LEU A 129 -7.58 22.21 -8.59
N ASP A 130 -7.99 23.43 -8.26
CA ASP A 130 -7.45 24.65 -8.86
C ASP A 130 -5.95 24.81 -8.61
N GLU A 131 -5.45 24.34 -7.47
CA GLU A 131 -4.03 24.34 -7.12
C GLU A 131 -3.28 23.11 -7.67
N GLY A 132 -3.96 22.21 -8.41
CA GLY A 132 -3.35 21.08 -9.14
C GLY A 132 -2.98 19.90 -8.25
N HIS A 133 -3.70 19.72 -7.16
CA HIS A 133 -3.63 18.51 -6.33
C HIS A 133 -4.52 17.40 -6.91
N ILE A 134 -4.22 16.16 -6.56
CA ILE A 134 -5.09 15.01 -6.85
C ILE A 134 -6.14 14.92 -5.77
N VAL A 135 -7.41 14.73 -6.17
CA VAL A 135 -8.51 14.40 -5.28
C VAL A 135 -8.92 12.96 -5.57
N GLY A 136 -8.75 12.06 -4.61
CA GLY A 136 -9.04 10.64 -4.70
C GLY A 136 -10.20 10.21 -3.80
N ASN A 137 -10.71 9.01 -4.04
CA ASN A 137 -11.87 8.42 -3.39
C ASN A 137 -11.47 7.71 -2.09
N HIS A 138 -12.12 8.09 -0.96
CA HIS A 138 -11.98 7.44 0.34
C HIS A 138 -13.29 6.83 0.84
N SER A 139 -14.15 6.39 -0.10
CA SER A 139 -15.55 5.97 0.06
C SER A 139 -16.50 7.11 0.48
N TYR A 140 -17.79 6.86 0.40
CA TYR A 140 -18.77 7.88 0.78
C TYR A 140 -18.93 8.01 2.29
N HIS A 141 -19.15 6.86 3.00
CA HIS A 141 -19.45 6.83 4.44
C HIS A 141 -18.26 6.41 5.32
N HIS A 142 -17.10 6.08 4.74
CA HIS A 142 -15.91 5.59 5.45
C HIS A 142 -16.13 4.29 6.24
N PRO A 143 -16.85 3.28 5.71
CA PRO A 143 -17.05 2.00 6.39
C PRO A 143 -15.80 1.11 6.30
N ASP A 144 -15.80 0.00 7.03
CA ASP A 144 -14.89 -1.11 6.76
C ASP A 144 -15.30 -1.80 5.46
N MET A 145 -14.56 -1.55 4.39
CA MET A 145 -14.88 -2.10 3.06
C MET A 145 -14.29 -3.50 2.82
N SER A 146 -13.46 -4.02 3.74
CA SER A 146 -12.72 -5.26 3.54
C SER A 146 -13.62 -6.50 3.36
N GLN A 147 -14.85 -6.45 3.90
CA GLN A 147 -15.84 -7.54 3.85
C GLN A 147 -16.99 -7.30 2.86
N MET A 148 -16.98 -6.18 2.17
CA MET A 148 -18.07 -5.84 1.26
C MET A 148 -18.03 -6.72 0.01
N ASP A 149 -19.20 -7.11 -0.46
CA ASP A 149 -19.37 -7.67 -1.79
C ASP A 149 -19.17 -6.58 -2.87
N LYS A 150 -19.14 -7.01 -4.14
CA LYS A 150 -18.90 -6.11 -5.26
C LYS A 150 -19.95 -5.00 -5.37
N GLU A 151 -21.22 -5.31 -5.10
CA GLU A 151 -22.33 -4.36 -5.23
C GLU A 151 -22.21 -3.25 -4.18
N ALA A 152 -22.06 -3.61 -2.90
CA ALA A 152 -21.90 -2.66 -1.81
C ALA A 152 -20.61 -1.82 -1.96
N PHE A 153 -19.51 -2.44 -2.37
CA PHE A 153 -18.23 -1.76 -2.61
C PHE A 153 -18.35 -0.74 -3.73
N THR A 154 -18.90 -1.14 -4.89
CA THR A 154 -19.07 -0.24 -6.04
C THR A 154 -20.01 0.91 -5.73
N LYS A 155 -21.05 0.65 -4.93
CA LYS A 155 -22.00 1.68 -4.47
C LYS A 155 -21.28 2.75 -3.64
N GLU A 156 -20.50 2.36 -2.64
CA GLU A 156 -19.74 3.30 -1.78
C GLU A 156 -18.80 4.21 -2.58
N LEU A 157 -18.11 3.69 -3.58
CA LEU A 157 -17.26 4.49 -4.43
C LEU A 157 -18.07 5.36 -5.40
N GLY A 158 -19.10 4.78 -6.03
CA GLY A 158 -19.91 5.44 -7.05
C GLY A 158 -20.77 6.59 -6.50
N GLU A 159 -21.23 6.51 -5.25
CA GLU A 159 -21.96 7.60 -4.59
C GLU A 159 -21.09 8.85 -4.47
N LEU A 160 -19.83 8.69 -4.03
CA LEU A 160 -18.89 9.81 -3.94
C LEU A 160 -18.51 10.35 -5.33
N GLU A 161 -18.23 9.47 -6.28
CA GLU A 161 -17.92 9.88 -7.67
C GLU A 161 -19.06 10.65 -8.31
N THR A 162 -20.32 10.22 -8.08
CA THR A 162 -21.52 10.89 -8.57
C THR A 162 -21.66 12.28 -7.95
N LEU A 163 -21.51 12.41 -6.63
CA LEU A 163 -21.56 13.70 -5.95
C LEU A 163 -20.46 14.64 -6.45
N TYR A 164 -19.24 14.10 -6.66
CA TYR A 164 -18.11 14.88 -7.16
C TYR A 164 -18.36 15.39 -8.59
N GLU A 165 -18.86 14.55 -9.48
CA GLU A 165 -19.18 14.94 -10.86
C GLU A 165 -20.30 15.97 -10.91
N GLN A 166 -21.34 15.82 -10.08
CA GLN A 166 -22.41 16.80 -9.93
C GLN A 166 -21.89 18.15 -9.43
N THR A 167 -20.89 18.14 -8.54
CA THR A 167 -20.36 19.35 -7.91
C THR A 167 -19.40 20.11 -8.85
N PHE A 168 -18.55 19.39 -9.60
CA PHE A 168 -17.46 20.00 -10.37
C PHE A 168 -17.58 19.84 -11.88
N GLY A 169 -18.57 19.09 -12.38
CA GLY A 169 -18.80 18.88 -13.81
C GLY A 169 -17.72 18.06 -14.52
N GLN A 170 -16.91 17.31 -13.76
CA GLN A 170 -15.86 16.44 -14.29
C GLN A 170 -15.76 15.16 -13.45
N PRO A 171 -15.34 14.02 -14.04
CA PRO A 171 -15.20 12.79 -13.31
C PRO A 171 -14.06 12.87 -12.27
N MET A 172 -14.21 12.15 -11.16
CA MET A 172 -13.15 11.96 -10.15
C MET A 172 -12.02 11.12 -10.73
N GLN A 173 -10.78 11.45 -10.38
CA GLN A 173 -9.63 10.62 -10.77
C GLN A 173 -9.69 9.26 -10.05
N LYS A 174 -9.33 8.20 -10.74
CA LYS A 174 -9.42 6.81 -10.25
C LYS A 174 -8.27 6.45 -9.29
N PHE A 175 -8.20 7.18 -8.18
CA PHE A 175 -7.36 6.87 -7.04
C PHE A 175 -8.26 6.56 -5.85
N TYR A 176 -8.11 5.36 -5.29
CA TYR A 176 -8.85 4.90 -4.13
C TYR A 176 -7.90 4.58 -2.97
N ARG A 177 -8.30 4.96 -1.77
CA ARG A 177 -7.63 4.54 -0.53
C ARG A 177 -8.63 3.81 0.37
N PRO A 178 -8.33 2.57 0.80
CA PRO A 178 -9.21 1.85 1.72
C PRO A 178 -9.42 2.60 3.03
N PRO A 179 -10.69 2.83 3.46
CA PRO A 179 -10.99 3.34 4.79
C PRO A 179 -10.38 2.49 5.90
N GLN A 180 -9.99 3.14 7.01
CA GLN A 180 -9.40 2.48 8.19
C GLN A 180 -8.11 1.69 7.91
N GLY A 181 -7.54 1.79 6.71
CA GLY A 181 -6.42 0.95 6.30
C GLY A 181 -6.77 -0.54 6.18
N LYS A 182 -8.06 -0.89 6.07
CA LYS A 182 -8.52 -2.27 5.95
C LYS A 182 -8.78 -2.66 4.50
N TYR A 183 -8.27 -3.82 4.12
CA TYR A 183 -8.42 -4.33 2.76
C TYR A 183 -8.45 -5.85 2.72
N SER A 184 -8.94 -6.41 1.63
CA SER A 184 -8.81 -7.82 1.26
C SER A 184 -8.38 -7.94 -0.20
N ALA A 185 -7.85 -9.10 -0.59
CA ALA A 185 -7.50 -9.36 -1.99
C ALA A 185 -8.70 -9.18 -2.93
N ASN A 186 -9.89 -9.61 -2.47
CA ASN A 186 -11.13 -9.45 -3.22
C ASN A 186 -11.48 -7.97 -3.46
N ASN A 187 -11.39 -7.13 -2.41
CA ASN A 187 -11.71 -5.71 -2.54
C ASN A 187 -10.68 -4.94 -3.38
N LEU A 188 -9.40 -5.31 -3.29
CA LEU A 188 -8.37 -4.75 -4.17
C LEU A 188 -8.64 -5.13 -5.64
N GLN A 189 -9.09 -6.38 -5.90
CA GLN A 189 -9.47 -6.79 -7.26
C GLN A 189 -10.67 -6.00 -7.76
N ILE A 190 -11.71 -5.83 -6.94
CA ILE A 190 -12.89 -5.03 -7.31
C ILE A 190 -12.47 -3.59 -7.62
N ALA A 191 -11.63 -2.98 -6.77
CA ALA A 191 -11.14 -1.62 -7.00
C ALA A 191 -10.31 -1.50 -8.29
N SER A 192 -9.50 -2.51 -8.60
CA SER A 192 -8.69 -2.55 -9.83
C SER A 192 -9.53 -2.70 -11.11
N ASP A 193 -10.71 -3.32 -11.00
CA ASP A 193 -11.63 -3.56 -12.12
C ASP A 193 -12.53 -2.34 -12.44
N LEU A 194 -12.63 -1.35 -11.53
CA LEU A 194 -13.43 -0.12 -11.66
C LEU A 194 -12.64 1.05 -12.25
#